data_a5498f3c1c781de8fb13e5866575474e
#
_entry.id   a5498f3c1c781de8fb13e5866575474e
#
_cell.length_a   1.000
_cell.length_b   1.000
_cell.length_c   1.000
_cell.angle_alpha   90.00
_cell.angle_beta   90.00
_cell.angle_gamma   90.00
#
_symmetry.space_group_name_H-M   'P 1'
#
loop_
_entity.id
_entity.type
_entity.pdbx_description
1 polymer ?
#
loop_
_entity_poly.entity_id
_entity_poly.type
_entity_poly.pdbx_seq_one_letter_code
_entity_poly.pdbx_strand_id
1 'polypeptide(L)'
;MLPLRDRGFTHPIPSEVTPRAAYEQRRQWLKLVAAGAAGTALATWAERDARASTTAPGKLAALPGARSTVAGAVTMERLTSYQDVSTYNNFYEFGTDKSDPAKYAKSLKTRPWTVQVEGEVRKPGTYDIDALLKLAPMEERIYRMRCVEGWSMVIPWVGWSIAELIKRVEPTGNAKFVQFVTLADRAQMPGLRSSVLEWPYVEALRMDEAMHPLAILAFGLYGEVLPNQNGAPVRLVVPWKYGFKSGKSIVRIRFVEKQPKTSWELSAPQEYGFYSNVNPTVDHPRWSQATERRIGEDGLFAKKRPTLMFNGYEAQVGQLYAGMDLRKLY
;
A
#
# COMPACT_ATOMS: atom_id res chain seq x y z
N MET A 1 -23.59 -31.17 24.32
CA MET A 1 -22.36 -30.39 24.11
C MET A 1 -22.78 -28.97 23.80
N LEU A 2 -22.65 -28.06 24.75
CA LEU A 2 -22.98 -26.65 24.55
C LEU A 2 -21.86 -26.00 23.74
N PRO A 3 -22.17 -25.18 22.73
CA PRO A 3 -21.14 -24.47 21.98
C PRO A 3 -20.43 -23.47 22.92
N LEU A 4 -19.12 -23.57 22.97
CA LEU A 4 -18.26 -22.58 23.61
C LEU A 4 -18.61 -21.20 23.04
N ARG A 5 -19.11 -20.31 23.88
CA ARG A 5 -19.26 -18.89 23.55
C ARG A 5 -17.90 -18.31 23.31
N ASP A 6 -17.64 -17.96 22.06
CA ASP A 6 -16.47 -17.22 21.65
C ASP A 6 -16.46 -15.85 22.35
N ARG A 7 -15.48 -15.67 23.24
CA ARG A 7 -15.32 -14.41 23.98
C ARG A 7 -14.34 -13.54 23.22
N GLY A 8 -14.85 -12.77 22.25
CA GLY A 8 -14.10 -11.66 21.73
C GLY A 8 -13.63 -11.74 20.28
N PHE A 9 -14.15 -12.65 19.48
CA PHE A 9 -14.02 -12.52 18.03
C PHE A 9 -14.98 -11.43 17.55
N THR A 10 -14.45 -10.27 17.29
CA THR A 10 -15.11 -9.35 16.36
C THR A 10 -15.25 -10.10 15.04
N HIS A 11 -16.44 -10.07 14.46
CA HIS A 11 -16.81 -10.77 13.23
C HIS A 11 -15.67 -10.71 12.19
N PRO A 12 -15.40 -11.83 11.46
CA PRO A 12 -14.45 -11.80 10.36
C PRO A 12 -14.79 -10.64 9.44
N ILE A 13 -13.76 -9.89 9.02
CA ILE A 13 -13.91 -8.78 8.09
C ILE A 13 -14.68 -9.31 6.88
N PRO A 14 -15.70 -8.61 6.33
CA PRO A 14 -16.50 -9.10 5.20
C PRO A 14 -15.69 -9.62 4.02
N SER A 15 -14.45 -9.14 3.85
CA SER A 15 -13.49 -9.63 2.85
C SER A 15 -12.92 -11.02 3.12
N GLU A 16 -13.09 -11.57 4.34
CA GLU A 16 -12.61 -12.91 4.72
C GLU A 16 -13.72 -13.96 4.71
N VAL A 17 -14.97 -13.51 4.69
CA VAL A 17 -16.12 -14.38 4.57
C VAL A 17 -16.37 -14.66 3.10
N THR A 18 -16.16 -15.90 2.67
CA THR A 18 -16.51 -16.32 1.30
C THR A 18 -18.01 -16.04 1.08
N PRO A 19 -18.40 -15.21 0.10
CA PRO A 19 -19.81 -14.93 -0.16
C PRO A 19 -20.57 -16.25 -0.40
N ARG A 20 -21.79 -16.32 0.09
CA ARG A 20 -22.65 -17.52 -0.04
C ARG A 20 -22.78 -17.99 -1.49
N ALA A 21 -22.86 -17.06 -2.44
CA ALA A 21 -22.87 -17.35 -3.87
C ALA A 21 -21.60 -18.09 -4.34
N ALA A 22 -20.42 -17.73 -3.84
CA ALA A 22 -19.17 -18.42 -4.16
C ALA A 22 -19.09 -19.80 -3.51
N TYR A 23 -19.69 -19.99 -2.33
CA TYR A 23 -19.80 -21.29 -1.67
C TYR A 23 -20.78 -22.22 -2.40
N GLU A 24 -21.91 -21.71 -2.87
CA GLU A 24 -22.89 -22.47 -3.64
C GLU A 24 -22.38 -22.83 -5.05
N GLN A 25 -21.61 -21.94 -5.69
CA GLN A 25 -20.91 -22.22 -6.93
C GLN A 25 -19.85 -23.31 -6.80
N ARG A 26 -19.17 -23.46 -5.65
CA ARG A 26 -18.26 -24.58 -5.39
C ARG A 26 -18.92 -25.94 -5.59
N ARG A 27 -20.17 -26.09 -5.16
CA ARG A 27 -20.93 -27.34 -5.27
C ARG A 27 -21.32 -27.65 -6.72
N GLN A 28 -21.59 -26.63 -7.53
CA GLN A 28 -21.84 -26.79 -8.97
C GLN A 28 -20.55 -27.12 -9.73
N TRP A 29 -19.43 -26.51 -9.37
CA TRP A 29 -18.12 -26.79 -9.95
C TRP A 29 -17.66 -28.24 -9.69
N LEU A 30 -17.85 -28.76 -8.48
CA LEU A 30 -17.54 -30.14 -8.16
C LEU A 30 -18.39 -31.12 -8.99
N LYS A 31 -19.64 -30.77 -9.30
CA LYS A 31 -20.50 -31.58 -10.17
C LYS A 31 -20.06 -31.53 -11.64
N LEU A 32 -19.58 -30.39 -12.12
CA LEU A 32 -19.05 -30.21 -13.49
C LEU A 32 -17.71 -30.91 -13.70
N VAL A 33 -16.83 -30.93 -12.70
CA VAL A 33 -15.55 -31.65 -12.74
C VAL A 33 -15.80 -33.17 -12.74
N ALA A 34 -16.80 -33.65 -11.98
CA ALA A 34 -17.22 -35.02 -12.00
C ALA A 34 -17.87 -35.48 -13.34
N ALA A 35 -18.35 -34.51 -14.14
CA ALA A 35 -19.02 -34.76 -15.43
C ALA A 35 -18.08 -34.67 -16.66
N GLY A 36 -16.76 -34.61 -16.49
CA GLY A 36 -15.80 -34.66 -17.61
C GLY A 36 -15.61 -33.35 -18.39
N ALA A 37 -16.17 -32.22 -17.94
CA ALA A 37 -16.04 -30.90 -18.61
C ALA A 37 -14.78 -30.12 -18.19
N ALA A 38 -13.79 -30.73 -17.58
CA ALA A 38 -12.62 -30.09 -16.98
C ALA A 38 -11.70 -29.39 -18.02
N GLY A 39 -11.64 -29.88 -19.25
CA GLY A 39 -10.71 -29.34 -20.26
C GLY A 39 -11.09 -27.95 -20.77
N THR A 40 -12.36 -27.70 -21.05
CA THR A 40 -12.86 -26.42 -21.58
C THR A 40 -12.90 -25.33 -20.49
N ALA A 41 -13.19 -25.70 -19.24
CA ALA A 41 -13.23 -24.79 -18.11
C ALA A 41 -11.81 -24.31 -17.71
N LEU A 42 -10.81 -25.19 -17.80
CA LEU A 42 -9.40 -24.82 -17.58
C LEU A 42 -8.87 -23.90 -18.70
N ALA A 43 -9.24 -24.13 -19.93
CA ALA A 43 -8.85 -23.28 -21.05
C ALA A 43 -9.47 -21.87 -20.94
N THR A 44 -10.75 -21.75 -20.61
CA THR A 44 -11.42 -20.47 -20.39
C THR A 44 -10.92 -19.73 -19.16
N TRP A 45 -10.50 -20.46 -18.13
CA TRP A 45 -9.89 -19.86 -16.95
C TRP A 45 -8.47 -19.36 -17.24
N ALA A 46 -7.65 -20.14 -17.95
CA ALA A 46 -6.33 -19.73 -18.42
C ALA A 46 -6.38 -18.51 -19.36
N GLU A 47 -7.35 -18.46 -20.25
CA GLU A 47 -7.60 -17.28 -21.10
C GLU A 47 -8.06 -16.04 -20.30
N ARG A 48 -8.94 -16.22 -19.33
CA ARG A 48 -9.34 -15.13 -18.41
C ARG A 48 -8.18 -14.63 -17.58
N ASP A 49 -7.35 -15.52 -17.08
CA ASP A 49 -6.19 -15.18 -16.27
C ASP A 49 -5.10 -14.49 -17.12
N ALA A 50 -4.88 -14.95 -18.35
CA ALA A 50 -4.01 -14.29 -19.33
C ALA A 50 -4.54 -12.90 -19.72
N ARG A 51 -5.86 -12.75 -19.92
CA ARG A 51 -6.48 -11.44 -20.21
C ARG A 51 -6.49 -10.50 -19.02
N ALA A 52 -6.66 -10.99 -17.79
CA ALA A 52 -6.56 -10.18 -16.57
C ALA A 52 -5.14 -9.63 -16.38
N SER A 53 -4.13 -10.37 -16.82
CA SER A 53 -2.73 -9.91 -16.76
C SER A 53 -2.34 -8.92 -17.87
N THR A 54 -3.17 -8.76 -18.90
CA THR A 54 -2.88 -7.92 -20.08
C THR A 54 -3.83 -6.75 -20.27
N THR A 55 -4.87 -6.60 -19.44
CA THR A 55 -5.76 -5.42 -19.55
C THR A 55 -5.05 -4.20 -19.02
N ALA A 56 -4.38 -3.52 -19.92
CA ALA A 56 -3.90 -2.17 -19.70
C ALA A 56 -5.10 -1.25 -19.39
N PRO A 57 -4.95 -0.33 -18.47
CA PRO A 57 -5.99 0.57 -18.02
C PRO A 57 -6.55 1.43 -19.14
N GLY A 58 -5.92 2.24 -19.82
CA GLY A 58 -6.43 3.06 -20.94
C GLY A 58 -7.57 4.03 -20.58
N LYS A 59 -7.77 4.35 -19.30
CA LYS A 59 -8.85 5.24 -18.85
C LYS A 59 -8.35 6.53 -18.20
N LEU A 60 -7.11 6.58 -17.76
CA LEU A 60 -6.51 7.75 -17.12
C LEU A 60 -5.39 8.32 -18.00
N ALA A 61 -4.94 9.53 -17.66
CA ALA A 61 -3.84 10.16 -18.41
C ALA A 61 -2.57 9.31 -18.29
N ALA A 62 -1.88 9.14 -19.42
CA ALA A 62 -0.62 8.42 -19.44
C ALA A 62 0.44 9.12 -18.59
N LEU A 63 1.18 8.34 -17.84
CA LEU A 63 2.36 8.76 -17.07
C LEU A 63 3.45 7.69 -17.24
N PRO A 64 4.18 7.69 -18.34
CA PRO A 64 5.23 6.71 -18.56
C PRO A 64 6.43 6.96 -17.63
N GLY A 65 7.08 5.88 -17.24
CA GLY A 65 8.36 5.91 -16.52
C GLY A 65 9.34 4.95 -17.16
N ALA A 66 10.62 5.31 -17.21
CA ALA A 66 11.65 4.37 -17.59
C ALA A 66 11.79 3.28 -16.53
N ARG A 67 12.03 2.03 -16.95
CA ARG A 67 12.24 0.94 -15.99
C ARG A 67 13.45 1.24 -15.11
N SER A 68 13.25 1.21 -13.79
CA SER A 68 14.30 1.55 -12.84
C SER A 68 15.46 0.54 -12.88
N THR A 69 16.67 1.05 -12.75
CA THR A 69 17.92 0.26 -12.61
C THR A 69 18.40 0.15 -11.17
N VAL A 70 17.69 0.76 -10.22
CA VAL A 70 18.02 0.68 -8.79
C VAL A 70 17.89 -0.75 -8.30
N ALA A 71 18.87 -1.24 -7.57
CA ALA A 71 18.86 -2.59 -7.02
C ALA A 71 17.62 -2.83 -6.14
N GLY A 72 16.86 -3.88 -6.42
CA GLY A 72 15.60 -4.19 -5.75
C GLY A 72 14.37 -3.40 -6.24
N ALA A 73 14.54 -2.47 -7.17
CA ALA A 73 13.41 -1.68 -7.68
C ALA A 73 12.46 -2.47 -8.60
N VAL A 74 12.85 -3.64 -9.05
CA VAL A 74 12.06 -4.46 -9.97
C VAL A 74 12.07 -5.91 -9.50
N THR A 75 10.91 -6.42 -9.07
CA THR A 75 10.71 -7.86 -8.89
C THR A 75 10.25 -8.50 -10.19
N MET A 76 10.61 -9.77 -10.39
CA MET A 76 10.17 -10.58 -11.54
C MET A 76 8.88 -11.35 -11.26
N GLU A 77 8.25 -11.14 -10.09
CA GLU A 77 6.99 -11.78 -9.77
C GLU A 77 5.86 -11.27 -10.67
N ARG A 78 4.85 -12.11 -10.87
CA ARG A 78 3.65 -11.76 -11.63
C ARG A 78 2.98 -10.53 -11.03
N LEU A 79 2.63 -9.57 -11.89
CA LEU A 79 1.89 -8.39 -11.51
C LEU A 79 0.48 -8.77 -11.03
N THR A 80 0.00 -8.14 -9.98
CA THR A 80 -1.42 -8.15 -9.63
C THR A 80 -2.21 -7.43 -10.72
N SER A 81 -3.44 -7.83 -11.00
CA SER A 81 -4.24 -7.17 -12.03
C SER A 81 -4.53 -5.71 -11.65
N TYR A 82 -4.64 -4.83 -12.65
CA TYR A 82 -5.07 -3.44 -12.43
C TYR A 82 -6.43 -3.38 -11.72
N GLN A 83 -7.33 -4.28 -12.07
CA GLN A 83 -8.66 -4.38 -11.46
C GLN A 83 -8.53 -4.62 -9.94
N ASP A 84 -7.74 -5.61 -9.53
CA ASP A 84 -7.55 -5.92 -8.11
C ASP A 84 -6.88 -4.75 -7.37
N VAL A 85 -5.81 -4.17 -7.96
CA VAL A 85 -5.08 -3.04 -7.37
C VAL A 85 -5.99 -1.81 -7.21
N SER A 86 -6.91 -1.58 -8.14
CA SER A 86 -7.78 -0.39 -8.14
C SER A 86 -9.11 -0.57 -7.41
N THR A 87 -9.48 -1.80 -7.01
CA THR A 87 -10.75 -2.07 -6.32
C THR A 87 -10.62 -2.67 -4.93
N TYR A 88 -9.42 -3.10 -4.55
CA TYR A 88 -9.14 -3.68 -3.24
C TYR A 88 -8.14 -2.79 -2.49
N ASN A 89 -8.66 -1.79 -1.76
CA ASN A 89 -7.86 -0.72 -1.18
C ASN A 89 -8.14 -0.52 0.31
N ASN A 90 -7.11 -0.11 1.06
CA ASN A 90 -7.24 0.50 2.36
C ASN A 90 -7.01 2.01 2.21
N PHE A 91 -8.08 2.81 2.23
CA PHE A 91 -8.02 4.26 2.21
C PHE A 91 -9.18 4.77 3.08
N TYR A 92 -8.95 4.79 4.38
CA TYR A 92 -9.97 4.96 5.41
C TYR A 92 -10.71 6.29 5.34
N GLU A 93 -10.09 7.30 4.75
CA GLU A 93 -10.73 8.58 4.44
C GLU A 93 -11.94 8.44 3.50
N PHE A 94 -12.03 7.30 2.78
CA PHE A 94 -13.17 6.96 1.91
C PHE A 94 -14.02 5.80 2.41
N GLY A 95 -13.66 5.18 3.54
CA GLY A 95 -14.40 4.09 4.15
C GLY A 95 -13.49 2.94 4.59
N THR A 96 -14.03 2.03 5.38
CA THR A 96 -13.28 0.94 6.01
C THR A 96 -13.34 -0.37 5.24
N ASP A 97 -14.33 -0.55 4.34
CA ASP A 97 -14.38 -1.70 3.45
C ASP A 97 -13.38 -1.55 2.30
N LYS A 98 -12.83 -2.66 1.82
CA LYS A 98 -11.83 -2.66 0.73
C LYS A 98 -12.36 -2.11 -0.59
N SER A 99 -13.66 -2.17 -0.80
CA SER A 99 -14.33 -1.66 -2.00
C SER A 99 -14.75 -0.19 -1.89
N ASP A 100 -14.80 0.38 -0.68
CA ASP A 100 -15.27 1.73 -0.43
C ASP A 100 -14.44 2.79 -1.16
N PRO A 101 -13.10 2.75 -1.16
CA PRO A 101 -12.31 3.75 -1.87
C PRO A 101 -12.61 3.80 -3.38
N ALA A 102 -12.82 2.64 -4.03
CA ALA A 102 -13.17 2.59 -5.44
C ALA A 102 -14.56 3.22 -5.73
N LYS A 103 -15.49 3.14 -4.77
CA LYS A 103 -16.83 3.73 -4.89
C LYS A 103 -16.81 5.24 -4.63
N TYR A 104 -16.14 5.67 -3.56
CA TYR A 104 -16.30 7.01 -2.99
C TYR A 104 -15.17 7.97 -3.33
N ALA A 105 -13.98 7.52 -3.71
CA ALA A 105 -12.87 8.40 -4.02
C ALA A 105 -13.06 9.24 -5.31
N LYS A 106 -14.15 9.03 -6.05
CA LYS A 106 -14.51 9.86 -7.22
C LYS A 106 -14.71 11.34 -6.87
N SER A 107 -15.05 11.65 -5.61
CA SER A 107 -15.20 13.02 -5.09
C SER A 107 -13.86 13.74 -4.91
N LEU A 108 -12.74 13.02 -4.86
CA LEU A 108 -11.42 13.61 -4.64
C LEU A 108 -10.97 14.45 -5.84
N LYS A 109 -10.74 15.72 -5.62
CA LYS A 109 -10.17 16.64 -6.60
C LYS A 109 -8.65 16.61 -6.51
N THR A 110 -8.01 16.09 -7.53
CA THR A 110 -6.55 15.96 -7.60
C THR A 110 -5.86 17.14 -8.30
N ARG A 111 -6.65 18.11 -8.81
CA ARG A 111 -6.18 19.35 -9.40
C ARG A 111 -7.15 20.52 -9.11
N PRO A 112 -6.64 21.72 -8.71
CA PRO A 112 -5.24 21.99 -8.35
C PRO A 112 -4.82 21.23 -7.09
N TRP A 113 -3.52 20.87 -6.98
CA TRP A 113 -2.98 20.19 -5.81
C TRP A 113 -1.62 20.75 -5.45
N THR A 114 -1.38 20.98 -4.16
CA THR A 114 -0.11 21.45 -3.65
C THR A 114 0.36 20.58 -2.48
N VAL A 115 1.67 20.46 -2.35
CA VAL A 115 2.34 19.81 -1.21
C VAL A 115 3.20 20.85 -0.52
N GLN A 116 2.90 21.14 0.72
CA GLN A 116 3.72 22.01 1.56
C GLN A 116 4.91 21.23 2.13
N VAL A 117 6.12 21.73 1.94
CA VAL A 117 7.34 21.21 2.55
C VAL A 117 7.84 22.20 3.58
N GLU A 118 8.01 21.75 4.83
CA GLU A 118 8.29 22.63 5.98
C GLU A 118 9.11 21.93 7.08
N GLY A 119 9.41 22.65 8.16
CA GLY A 119 10.13 22.15 9.34
C GLY A 119 11.63 22.34 9.22
N GLU A 120 12.40 21.36 9.63
CA GLU A 120 13.85 21.36 9.71
C GLU A 120 14.52 21.29 8.32
N VAL A 121 14.25 22.28 7.46
CA VAL A 121 14.79 22.43 6.11
C VAL A 121 15.24 23.88 5.86
N ARG A 122 16.26 24.06 5.04
CA ARG A 122 16.75 25.41 4.65
C ARG A 122 15.90 26.05 3.56
N LYS A 123 15.25 25.22 2.73
CA LYS A 123 14.44 25.66 1.59
C LYS A 123 13.00 25.13 1.70
N PRO A 124 12.21 25.64 2.68
CA PRO A 124 10.79 25.30 2.74
C PRO A 124 10.06 25.88 1.53
N GLY A 125 8.92 25.30 1.18
CA GLY A 125 8.14 25.79 0.05
C GLY A 125 6.86 25.01 -0.19
N THR A 126 6.03 25.53 -1.08
CA THR A 126 4.83 24.87 -1.57
C THR A 126 5.07 24.46 -3.03
N TYR A 127 4.95 23.18 -3.29
CA TYR A 127 5.15 22.60 -4.61
C TYR A 127 3.78 22.23 -5.18
N ASP A 128 3.43 22.78 -6.34
CA ASP A 128 2.28 22.28 -7.09
C ASP A 128 2.60 20.89 -7.69
N ILE A 129 1.56 20.16 -8.05
CA ILE A 129 1.71 18.80 -8.57
C ILE A 129 2.53 18.75 -9.86
N ASP A 130 2.44 19.77 -10.71
CA ASP A 130 3.16 19.82 -11.98
C ASP A 130 4.65 20.09 -11.76
N ALA A 131 5.00 20.87 -10.75
CA ALA A 131 6.38 21.06 -10.30
C ALA A 131 6.97 19.75 -9.74
N LEU A 132 6.19 19.01 -8.95
CA LEU A 132 6.61 17.70 -8.45
C LEU A 132 6.80 16.68 -9.57
N LEU A 133 5.91 16.63 -10.55
CA LEU A 133 6.02 15.72 -11.70
C LEU A 133 7.30 15.97 -12.53
N LYS A 134 7.82 17.19 -12.51
CA LYS A 134 9.03 17.60 -13.24
C LYS A 134 10.31 17.60 -12.40
N LEU A 135 10.20 17.31 -11.10
CA LEU A 135 11.33 17.46 -10.16
C LEU A 135 12.47 16.49 -10.46
N ALA A 136 12.14 15.27 -10.85
CA ALA A 136 13.08 14.22 -11.22
C ALA A 136 12.50 13.34 -12.34
N PRO A 137 13.33 12.58 -13.06
CA PRO A 137 12.86 11.62 -14.06
C PRO A 137 11.92 10.59 -13.45
N MET A 138 10.79 10.32 -14.13
CA MET A 138 9.87 9.26 -13.73
C MET A 138 10.47 7.89 -14.02
N GLU A 139 10.39 7.01 -13.03
CA GLU A 139 10.81 5.62 -13.13
C GLU A 139 9.63 4.69 -12.88
N GLU A 140 9.57 3.57 -13.61
CA GLU A 140 8.70 2.45 -13.26
C GLU A 140 9.42 1.54 -12.28
N ARG A 141 8.75 1.28 -11.16
CA ARG A 141 9.23 0.43 -10.08
C ARG A 141 8.21 -0.66 -9.75
N ILE A 142 8.60 -1.90 -9.93
CA ILE A 142 7.73 -3.07 -9.69
C ILE A 142 8.00 -3.58 -8.28
N TYR A 143 7.12 -3.22 -7.35
CA TYR A 143 7.29 -3.53 -5.95
C TYR A 143 6.28 -4.56 -5.43
N ARG A 144 6.76 -5.43 -4.53
CA ARG A 144 5.87 -6.12 -3.60
C ARG A 144 5.25 -5.09 -2.65
N MET A 145 3.98 -5.24 -2.37
CA MET A 145 3.27 -4.52 -1.32
C MET A 145 2.67 -5.53 -0.35
N ARG A 146 2.89 -5.38 0.94
CA ARG A 146 2.40 -6.25 2.00
C ARG A 146 1.55 -5.47 2.97
N CYS A 147 0.30 -5.84 3.13
CA CYS A 147 -0.56 -5.28 4.16
C CYS A 147 -0.38 -6.01 5.48
N VAL A 148 -0.46 -5.28 6.60
CA VAL A 148 -0.46 -5.87 7.94
C VAL A 148 -1.58 -6.92 8.11
N GLU A 149 -2.66 -6.82 7.36
CA GLU A 149 -3.81 -7.76 7.35
C GLU A 149 -3.51 -9.12 6.66
N GLY A 150 -2.27 -9.43 6.33
CA GLY A 150 -1.90 -10.74 5.81
C GLY A 150 -2.14 -10.96 4.31
N TRP A 151 -2.28 -9.91 3.52
CA TRP A 151 -2.39 -10.00 2.07
C TRP A 151 -1.33 -9.15 1.36
N SER A 152 -1.06 -9.46 0.10
CA SER A 152 -0.01 -8.82 -0.69
C SER A 152 -0.40 -8.66 -2.16
N MET A 153 0.31 -7.74 -2.81
CA MET A 153 0.22 -7.44 -4.25
C MET A 153 1.61 -7.22 -4.83
N VAL A 154 1.71 -7.23 -6.16
CA VAL A 154 2.87 -6.76 -6.92
C VAL A 154 2.39 -5.66 -7.85
N ILE A 155 2.92 -4.45 -7.67
CA ILE A 155 2.37 -3.25 -8.31
C ILE A 155 3.49 -2.50 -9.05
N PRO A 156 3.31 -2.16 -10.34
CA PRO A 156 4.22 -1.32 -11.10
C PRO A 156 3.88 0.16 -10.84
N TRP A 157 4.60 0.76 -9.91
CA TRP A 157 4.47 2.17 -9.57
C TRP A 157 5.25 3.04 -10.54
N VAL A 158 4.77 4.27 -10.79
CA VAL A 158 5.50 5.30 -11.51
C VAL A 158 5.76 6.48 -10.58
N GLY A 159 7.03 6.84 -10.42
CA GLY A 159 7.45 7.90 -9.51
C GLY A 159 8.96 8.06 -9.48
N TRP A 160 9.46 8.73 -8.45
CA TRP A 160 10.90 8.93 -8.24
C TRP A 160 11.26 8.84 -6.75
N SER A 161 12.54 8.61 -6.45
CA SER A 161 13.01 8.50 -5.07
C SER A 161 12.76 9.80 -4.30
N ILE A 162 12.11 9.72 -3.14
CA ILE A 162 11.88 10.90 -2.29
C ILE A 162 13.18 11.62 -1.90
N ALA A 163 14.32 10.94 -1.96
CA ALA A 163 15.63 11.54 -1.75
C ALA A 163 15.89 12.74 -2.68
N GLU A 164 15.29 12.77 -3.87
CA GLU A 164 15.44 13.90 -4.80
C GLU A 164 14.76 15.18 -4.25
N LEU A 165 13.58 15.06 -3.64
CA LEU A 165 12.94 16.19 -2.94
C LEU A 165 13.75 16.57 -1.69
N ILE A 166 14.19 15.59 -0.90
CA ILE A 166 14.94 15.80 0.34
C ILE A 166 16.23 16.59 0.05
N LYS A 167 17.00 16.20 -0.96
CA LYS A 167 18.21 16.95 -1.39
C LYS A 167 17.88 18.39 -1.77
N ARG A 168 16.77 18.62 -2.46
CA ARG A 168 16.37 19.96 -2.95
C ARG A 168 16.00 20.92 -1.83
N VAL A 169 15.38 20.41 -0.77
CA VAL A 169 14.92 21.24 0.36
C VAL A 169 15.98 21.46 1.44
N GLU A 170 17.12 20.79 1.32
CA GLU A 170 18.29 20.93 2.18
C GLU A 170 17.96 20.79 3.67
N PRO A 171 17.70 19.58 4.18
CA PRO A 171 17.42 19.36 5.59
C PRO A 171 18.53 19.89 6.48
N THR A 172 18.18 20.48 7.63
CA THR A 172 19.14 20.88 8.66
C THR A 172 19.70 19.64 9.40
N GLY A 173 20.77 19.81 10.17
CA GLY A 173 21.32 18.74 11.00
C GLY A 173 20.34 18.20 12.06
N ASN A 174 19.27 18.96 12.35
CA ASN A 174 18.22 18.58 13.30
C ASN A 174 17.13 17.71 12.66
N ALA A 175 17.03 17.65 11.35
CA ALA A 175 16.05 16.79 10.68
C ALA A 175 16.40 15.31 10.89
N LYS A 176 15.66 14.62 11.75
CA LYS A 176 15.84 13.19 12.05
C LYS A 176 14.74 12.33 11.46
N PHE A 177 13.56 12.91 11.23
CA PHE A 177 12.39 12.24 10.71
C PHE A 177 11.70 13.09 9.64
N VAL A 178 11.01 12.39 8.74
CA VAL A 178 10.15 12.99 7.70
C VAL A 178 8.73 12.53 7.95
N GLN A 179 7.83 13.47 8.19
CA GLN A 179 6.41 13.25 8.43
C GLN A 179 5.62 13.56 7.17
N PHE A 180 4.63 12.72 6.87
CA PHE A 180 3.73 12.84 5.73
C PHE A 180 2.31 12.99 6.23
N VAL A 181 1.60 14.01 5.75
CA VAL A 181 0.23 14.32 6.15
C VAL A 181 -0.69 14.17 4.94
N THR A 182 -1.72 13.36 5.07
CA THR A 182 -2.77 13.16 4.07
C THR A 182 -3.78 14.31 4.11
N LEU A 183 -4.42 14.60 2.97
CA LEU A 183 -5.56 15.53 2.91
C LEU A 183 -6.66 15.08 3.89
N ALA A 184 -7.23 16.02 4.63
CA ALA A 184 -8.41 15.82 5.46
C ALA A 184 -9.50 16.83 5.11
N ASP A 185 -10.23 16.55 4.04
CA ASP A 185 -11.34 17.38 3.57
C ASP A 185 -12.66 16.61 3.64
N ARG A 186 -13.48 16.95 4.62
CA ARG A 186 -14.79 16.30 4.88
C ARG A 186 -15.81 16.45 3.72
N ALA A 187 -15.60 17.44 2.84
CA ALA A 187 -16.46 17.61 1.67
C ALA A 187 -16.17 16.57 0.57
N GLN A 188 -14.92 16.10 0.52
CA GLN A 188 -14.46 15.15 -0.48
C GLN A 188 -14.28 13.72 0.05
N MET A 189 -14.04 13.58 1.36
CA MET A 189 -13.61 12.34 2.03
C MET A 189 -14.65 11.91 3.09
N PRO A 190 -15.67 11.14 2.72
CA PRO A 190 -16.77 10.79 3.64
C PRO A 190 -16.32 9.96 4.84
N GLY A 191 -15.24 9.18 4.74
CA GLY A 191 -14.71 8.36 5.84
C GLY A 191 -14.16 9.17 7.01
N LEU A 192 -13.85 10.46 6.82
CA LEU A 192 -13.43 11.38 7.90
C LEU A 192 -14.51 11.64 8.95
N ARG A 193 -15.74 11.17 8.73
CA ARG A 193 -16.82 11.20 9.73
C ARG A 193 -16.70 10.06 10.74
N SER A 194 -15.92 9.04 10.41
CA SER A 194 -15.64 7.90 11.29
C SER A 194 -14.60 8.29 12.35
N SER A 195 -14.77 7.75 13.56
CA SER A 195 -13.82 7.86 14.66
C SER A 195 -12.78 6.75 14.69
N VAL A 196 -12.62 6.00 13.60
CA VAL A 196 -11.66 4.87 13.50
C VAL A 196 -10.21 5.30 13.67
N LEU A 197 -9.90 6.52 13.23
CA LEU A 197 -8.58 7.16 13.36
C LEU A 197 -8.74 8.62 13.76
N GLU A 198 -7.69 9.20 14.33
CA GLU A 198 -7.54 10.65 14.42
C GLU A 198 -7.11 11.21 13.05
N TRP A 199 -7.82 12.23 12.59
CA TRP A 199 -7.57 12.88 11.30
C TRP A 199 -6.81 14.20 11.46
N PRO A 200 -5.93 14.59 10.53
CA PRO A 200 -5.57 13.90 9.29
C PRO A 200 -4.77 12.63 9.52
N TYR A 201 -4.76 11.72 8.53
CA TYR A 201 -3.85 10.57 8.54
C TYR A 201 -2.40 11.04 8.44
N VAL A 202 -1.57 10.52 9.35
CA VAL A 202 -0.16 10.89 9.47
C VAL A 202 0.71 9.65 9.49
N GLU A 203 1.76 9.67 8.68
CA GLU A 203 2.83 8.69 8.72
C GLU A 203 4.20 9.35 8.75
N ALA A 204 5.22 8.58 9.14
CA ALA A 204 6.57 9.10 9.19
C ALA A 204 7.63 8.03 8.94
N LEU A 205 8.78 8.48 8.51
CA LEU A 205 9.99 7.68 8.32
C LEU A 205 11.15 8.35 9.07
N ARG A 206 12.15 7.55 9.48
CA ARG A 206 13.46 8.11 9.80
C ARG A 206 14.08 8.73 8.54
N MET A 207 15.00 9.67 8.73
CA MET A 207 15.67 10.33 7.62
C MET A 207 16.43 9.34 6.71
N ASP A 208 17.11 8.35 7.28
CA ASP A 208 17.84 7.33 6.53
C ASP A 208 16.91 6.40 5.73
N GLU A 209 15.72 6.08 6.27
CA GLU A 209 14.68 5.34 5.56
C GLU A 209 14.12 6.16 4.38
N ALA A 210 13.86 7.45 4.61
CA ALA A 210 13.36 8.35 3.57
C ALA A 210 14.41 8.61 2.47
N MET A 211 15.70 8.63 2.82
CA MET A 211 16.82 8.77 1.89
C MET A 211 17.15 7.48 1.13
N HIS A 212 16.59 6.35 1.53
CA HIS A 212 16.88 5.09 0.87
C HIS A 212 16.31 5.07 -0.57
N PRO A 213 17.08 4.61 -1.58
CA PRO A 213 16.67 4.67 -2.99
C PRO A 213 15.35 3.99 -3.30
N LEU A 214 14.92 2.99 -2.52
CA LEU A 214 13.64 2.28 -2.70
C LEU A 214 12.42 3.04 -2.13
N ALA A 215 12.60 4.08 -1.31
CA ALA A 215 11.50 4.93 -0.86
C ALA A 215 11.18 5.94 -1.97
N ILE A 216 9.92 5.95 -2.46
CA ILE A 216 9.51 6.81 -3.57
C ILE A 216 8.27 7.63 -3.25
N LEU A 217 8.17 8.79 -3.89
CA LEU A 217 6.90 9.43 -4.16
C LEU A 217 6.36 8.89 -5.48
N ALA A 218 5.22 8.23 -5.44
CA ALA A 218 4.55 7.69 -6.60
C ALA A 218 3.42 8.63 -7.05
N PHE A 219 3.34 8.83 -8.35
CA PHE A 219 2.36 9.68 -9.04
C PHE A 219 1.49 8.86 -10.00
N GLY A 220 1.91 7.63 -10.28
CA GLY A 220 1.22 6.73 -11.19
C GLY A 220 1.42 5.26 -10.85
N LEU A 221 0.67 4.43 -11.57
CA LEU A 221 0.81 2.98 -11.59
C LEU A 221 0.34 2.45 -12.96
N TYR A 222 0.92 1.34 -13.41
CA TYR A 222 0.64 0.75 -14.74
C TYR A 222 0.81 1.74 -15.92
N GLY A 223 1.74 2.70 -15.83
CA GLY A 223 2.00 3.68 -16.89
C GLY A 223 0.97 4.81 -16.99
N GLU A 224 0.07 4.94 -16.03
CA GLU A 224 -0.94 6.00 -15.94
C GLU A 224 -0.83 6.77 -14.61
N VAL A 225 -1.43 7.96 -14.53
CA VAL A 225 -1.56 8.69 -13.27
C VAL A 225 -2.32 7.86 -12.24
N LEU A 226 -2.06 8.11 -10.95
CA LEU A 226 -2.72 7.39 -9.86
C LEU A 226 -4.25 7.53 -9.95
N PRO A 227 -5.00 6.42 -9.85
CA PRO A 227 -6.42 6.48 -9.54
C PRO A 227 -6.65 7.09 -8.16
N ASN A 228 -7.75 7.80 -7.98
CA ASN A 228 -8.08 8.46 -6.71
C ASN A 228 -8.01 7.51 -5.51
N GLN A 229 -8.59 6.32 -5.62
CA GLN A 229 -8.63 5.28 -4.59
C GLN A 229 -7.24 4.71 -4.25
N ASN A 230 -6.26 4.90 -5.11
CA ASN A 230 -4.87 4.48 -4.87
C ASN A 230 -3.99 5.58 -4.26
N GLY A 231 -4.59 6.72 -3.87
CA GLY A 231 -3.90 7.79 -3.16
C GLY A 231 -3.40 8.93 -4.05
N ALA A 232 -4.11 9.20 -5.16
CA ALA A 232 -3.82 10.33 -6.05
C ALA A 232 -3.81 11.69 -5.31
N PRO A 233 -3.10 12.71 -5.87
CA PRO A 233 -2.23 12.65 -7.04
C PRO A 233 -0.79 12.23 -6.69
N VAL A 234 -0.44 12.14 -5.41
CA VAL A 234 0.88 11.76 -4.92
C VAL A 234 0.78 10.98 -3.62
N ARG A 235 1.53 9.89 -3.54
CA ARG A 235 1.62 9.05 -2.35
C ARG A 235 3.04 8.60 -2.09
N LEU A 236 3.31 8.23 -0.83
CA LEU A 236 4.51 7.50 -0.46
C LEU A 236 4.37 6.01 -0.79
N VAL A 237 5.48 5.37 -1.21
CA VAL A 237 5.60 3.92 -1.32
C VAL A 237 6.94 3.48 -0.72
N VAL A 238 6.87 2.60 0.29
CA VAL A 238 8.02 2.04 0.99
C VAL A 238 7.87 0.52 1.00
N PRO A 239 8.50 -0.20 0.05
CA PRO A 239 8.16 -1.59 -0.24
C PRO A 239 8.50 -2.60 0.87
N TRP A 240 9.42 -2.28 1.76
CA TRP A 240 9.83 -3.17 2.86
C TRP A 240 9.02 -2.99 4.15
N LYS A 241 8.12 -1.99 4.18
CA LYS A 241 7.23 -1.71 5.31
C LYS A 241 5.81 -2.15 5.00
N TYR A 242 5.01 -2.39 6.03
CA TYR A 242 3.58 -2.62 5.84
C TYR A 242 2.92 -1.44 5.12
N GLY A 243 1.95 -1.75 4.27
CA GLY A 243 1.33 -0.80 3.34
C GLY A 243 0.74 0.46 3.98
N PHE A 244 0.35 0.40 5.25
CA PHE A 244 -0.20 1.58 5.95
C PHE A 244 0.85 2.68 6.18
N LYS A 245 2.15 2.35 6.20
CA LYS A 245 3.24 3.34 6.26
C LYS A 245 3.29 4.26 5.04
N SER A 246 2.65 3.87 3.97
CA SER A 246 2.66 4.59 2.69
C SER A 246 1.50 5.60 2.62
N GLY A 247 1.68 6.77 3.24
CA GLY A 247 0.71 7.88 3.25
C GLY A 247 0.22 8.24 1.83
N LYS A 248 -1.07 8.51 1.70
CA LYS A 248 -1.78 8.75 0.42
C LYS A 248 -2.22 10.20 0.31
N SER A 249 -2.44 10.69 -0.91
CA SER A 249 -2.99 12.02 -1.14
C SER A 249 -2.30 13.08 -0.27
N ILE A 250 -0.96 13.11 -0.34
CA ILE A 250 -0.09 13.89 0.55
C ILE A 250 -0.27 15.38 0.23
N VAL A 251 -0.50 16.17 1.29
CA VAL A 251 -0.59 17.64 1.22
C VAL A 251 0.52 18.35 1.99
N ARG A 252 1.23 17.61 2.86
CA ARG A 252 2.33 18.18 3.64
C ARG A 252 3.41 17.15 3.91
N ILE A 253 4.66 17.58 3.79
CA ILE A 253 5.86 16.85 4.17
C ILE A 253 6.61 17.73 5.16
N ARG A 254 6.78 17.26 6.39
CA ARG A 254 7.41 18.00 7.47
C ARG A 254 8.66 17.30 7.95
N PHE A 255 9.75 18.02 8.04
CA PHE A 255 11.01 17.54 8.60
C PHE A 255 11.08 17.90 10.08
N VAL A 256 11.33 16.93 10.95
CA VAL A 256 11.27 17.13 12.40
C VAL A 256 12.44 16.46 13.10
N GLU A 257 12.81 17.01 14.26
CA GLU A 257 13.89 16.46 15.10
C GLU A 257 13.43 15.26 15.92
N LYS A 258 12.25 15.35 16.52
CA LYS A 258 11.70 14.30 17.38
C LYS A 258 10.83 13.34 16.57
N GLN A 259 10.85 12.06 16.94
CA GLN A 259 9.97 11.06 16.34
C GLN A 259 8.51 11.48 16.49
N PRO A 260 7.79 11.73 15.38
CA PRO A 260 6.39 12.08 15.45
C PRO A 260 5.55 10.83 15.72
N LYS A 261 4.40 11.00 16.36
CA LYS A 261 3.40 9.94 16.46
C LYS A 261 2.70 9.77 15.12
N THR A 262 2.43 8.51 14.75
CA THR A 262 1.69 8.16 13.55
C THR A 262 0.25 7.79 13.86
N SER A 263 -0.62 7.78 12.87
CA SER A 263 -2.06 7.58 13.09
C SER A 263 -2.38 6.24 13.75
N TRP A 264 -1.74 5.16 13.33
CA TRP A 264 -1.99 3.85 13.94
C TRP A 264 -1.35 3.68 15.30
N GLU A 265 -0.16 4.27 15.55
CA GLU A 265 0.42 4.30 16.92
C GLU A 265 -0.49 5.04 17.92
N LEU A 266 -1.20 6.09 17.48
CA LEU A 266 -2.16 6.81 18.33
C LEU A 266 -3.42 5.98 18.57
N SER A 267 -3.96 5.35 17.52
CA SER A 267 -5.23 4.63 17.60
C SER A 267 -5.14 3.28 18.30
N ALA A 268 -4.04 2.55 18.10
CA ALA A 268 -3.84 1.21 18.66
C ALA A 268 -2.35 0.95 18.97
N PRO A 269 -1.78 1.63 19.97
CA PRO A 269 -0.34 1.56 20.28
C PRO A 269 0.14 0.16 20.71
N GLN A 270 -0.79 -0.71 21.14
CA GLN A 270 -0.49 -2.11 21.45
C GLN A 270 -0.42 -3.02 20.22
N GLU A 271 -0.83 -2.53 19.04
CA GLU A 271 -0.88 -3.31 17.80
C GLU A 271 0.10 -2.79 16.74
N TYR A 272 0.42 -1.49 16.77
CA TYR A 272 1.19 -0.81 15.72
C TYR A 272 2.35 -0.01 16.30
N GLY A 273 3.54 -0.27 15.78
CA GLY A 273 4.74 0.48 16.12
C GLY A 273 5.14 1.47 15.03
N PHE A 274 6.14 2.28 15.33
CA PHE A 274 6.63 3.32 14.41
C PHE A 274 7.26 2.75 13.14
N TYR A 275 8.10 1.73 13.27
CA TYR A 275 8.87 1.22 12.13
C TYR A 275 8.00 0.46 11.14
N SER A 276 7.14 -0.41 11.63
CA SER A 276 6.20 -1.21 10.84
C SER A 276 6.84 -1.89 9.64
N ASN A 277 8.04 -2.41 9.84
CA ASN A 277 8.74 -3.23 8.86
C ASN A 277 8.01 -4.58 8.73
N VAL A 278 7.91 -5.10 7.51
CA VAL A 278 7.36 -6.44 7.32
C VAL A 278 8.26 -7.45 8.00
N ASN A 279 7.73 -8.11 9.02
CA ASN A 279 8.47 -9.06 9.84
C ASN A 279 7.61 -10.31 10.11
N PRO A 280 7.95 -11.48 9.52
CA PRO A 280 7.21 -12.72 9.72
C PRO A 280 7.35 -13.32 11.12
N THR A 281 8.27 -12.82 11.95
CA THR A 281 8.55 -13.33 13.30
C THR A 281 7.87 -12.52 14.40
N VAL A 282 7.18 -11.43 14.05
CA VAL A 282 6.41 -10.58 14.97
C VAL A 282 4.96 -10.58 14.51
N ASP A 283 4.14 -11.37 15.20
CA ASP A 283 2.73 -11.47 14.89
C ASP A 283 1.96 -10.19 15.31
N HIS A 284 0.91 -9.88 14.59
CA HIS A 284 -0.09 -8.93 15.07
C HIS A 284 -0.87 -9.58 16.22
N PRO A 285 -1.31 -8.86 17.26
CA PRO A 285 -2.02 -9.44 18.39
C PRO A 285 -3.25 -10.28 18.03
N ARG A 286 -3.84 -10.06 16.85
CA ARG A 286 -5.06 -10.72 16.40
C ARG A 286 -4.85 -11.79 15.31
N TRP A 287 -3.70 -11.81 14.63
CA TRP A 287 -3.38 -12.79 13.56
C TRP A 287 -1.87 -12.96 13.36
N SER A 288 -1.51 -14.07 12.72
CA SER A 288 -0.10 -14.34 12.40
C SER A 288 0.38 -13.58 11.17
N GLN A 289 1.64 -13.13 11.22
CA GLN A 289 2.34 -12.51 10.11
C GLN A 289 3.23 -13.49 9.32
N ALA A 290 3.30 -14.75 9.74
CA ALA A 290 4.19 -15.73 9.14
C ALA A 290 3.85 -16.06 7.67
N THR A 291 2.59 -15.85 7.27
CA THR A 291 2.12 -16.14 5.92
C THR A 291 1.27 -15.02 5.35
N GLU A 292 1.18 -14.98 4.02
CA GLU A 292 0.39 -13.99 3.29
C GLU A 292 -0.42 -14.62 2.16
N ARG A 293 -1.53 -13.96 1.80
CA ARG A 293 -2.34 -14.27 0.63
C ARG A 293 -2.04 -13.27 -0.48
N ARG A 294 -1.67 -13.73 -1.67
CA ARG A 294 -1.52 -12.86 -2.84
C ARG A 294 -2.89 -12.58 -3.46
N ILE A 295 -3.25 -11.29 -3.56
CA ILE A 295 -4.48 -10.86 -4.22
C ILE A 295 -4.40 -11.19 -5.72
N GLY A 296 -5.51 -11.68 -6.28
CA GLY A 296 -5.60 -12.12 -7.68
C GLY A 296 -5.08 -13.55 -7.93
N GLU A 297 -4.63 -14.24 -6.89
CA GLU A 297 -4.33 -15.67 -6.93
C GLU A 297 -5.42 -16.48 -6.21
N ASP A 298 -6.67 -16.02 -6.29
CA ASP A 298 -7.82 -16.66 -5.68
C ASP A 298 -8.27 -17.86 -6.53
N GLY A 299 -8.54 -19.00 -5.90
CA GLY A 299 -9.01 -20.21 -6.58
C GLY A 299 -8.97 -21.42 -5.65
N LEU A 300 -9.42 -22.56 -6.17
CA LEU A 300 -9.52 -23.82 -5.43
C LEU A 300 -8.17 -24.25 -4.81
N PHE A 301 -7.06 -23.78 -5.37
CA PHE A 301 -5.69 -24.12 -4.98
C PHE A 301 -4.89 -22.89 -4.49
N ALA A 302 -5.55 -21.75 -4.21
CA ALA A 302 -4.88 -20.58 -3.67
C ALA A 302 -4.19 -20.95 -2.35
N LYS A 303 -2.86 -20.93 -2.35
CA LYS A 303 -2.04 -21.24 -1.17
C LYS A 303 -1.51 -19.95 -0.55
N LYS A 304 -1.57 -19.87 0.78
CA LYS A 304 -0.77 -18.88 1.49
C LYS A 304 0.71 -19.15 1.21
N ARG A 305 1.47 -18.08 1.05
CA ARG A 305 2.93 -18.13 0.89
C ARG A 305 3.62 -17.63 2.16
N PRO A 306 4.85 -18.07 2.47
CA PRO A 306 5.62 -17.49 3.56
C PRO A 306 5.81 -15.99 3.35
N THR A 307 5.63 -15.21 4.41
CA THR A 307 6.00 -13.80 4.40
C THR A 307 7.53 -13.68 4.47
N LEU A 308 8.09 -12.81 3.64
CA LEU A 308 9.54 -12.56 3.61
C LEU A 308 9.90 -11.40 4.55
N MET A 309 11.02 -11.53 5.26
CA MET A 309 11.56 -10.43 6.07
C MET A 309 11.76 -9.19 5.21
N PHE A 310 11.37 -8.02 5.73
CA PHE A 310 11.35 -6.77 4.96
C PHE A 310 10.63 -6.90 3.61
N ASN A 311 9.61 -7.75 3.52
CA ASN A 311 8.88 -8.05 2.29
C ASN A 311 9.78 -8.54 1.14
N GLY A 312 10.91 -9.17 1.47
CA GLY A 312 11.90 -9.66 0.52
C GLY A 312 12.93 -8.61 0.05
N TYR A 313 13.05 -7.49 0.76
CA TYR A 313 14.04 -6.43 0.50
C TYR A 313 15.20 -6.43 1.52
N GLU A 314 15.39 -7.51 2.27
CA GLU A 314 16.38 -7.59 3.33
C GLU A 314 17.79 -7.25 2.86
N ALA A 315 18.19 -7.74 1.68
CA ALA A 315 19.50 -7.46 1.10
C ALA A 315 19.75 -5.95 0.84
N GLN A 316 18.69 -5.17 0.61
CA GLN A 316 18.77 -3.74 0.32
C GLN A 316 18.66 -2.88 1.58
N VAL A 317 17.83 -3.29 2.55
CA VAL A 317 17.44 -2.41 3.66
C VAL A 317 17.84 -2.93 5.04
N GLY A 318 18.26 -4.19 5.16
CA GLY A 318 18.59 -4.80 6.45
C GLY A 318 19.63 -4.01 7.25
N GLN A 319 20.61 -3.42 6.56
CA GLN A 319 21.65 -2.61 7.19
C GLN A 319 21.13 -1.35 7.91
N LEU A 320 19.98 -0.78 7.48
CA LEU A 320 19.34 0.35 8.17
C LEU A 320 18.94 0.02 9.60
N TYR A 321 18.77 -1.25 9.90
CA TYR A 321 18.26 -1.77 11.16
C TYR A 321 19.29 -2.60 11.93
N ALA A 322 20.56 -2.56 11.50
CA ALA A 322 21.63 -3.28 12.17
C ALA A 322 21.75 -2.86 13.65
N GLY A 323 21.79 -3.84 14.55
CA GLY A 323 21.83 -3.61 16.01
C GLY A 323 20.49 -3.27 16.66
N MET A 324 19.39 -3.19 15.91
CA MET A 324 18.05 -2.95 16.46
C MET A 324 17.35 -4.28 16.80
N ASP A 325 16.68 -4.33 17.95
CA ASP A 325 15.79 -5.45 18.30
C ASP A 325 14.45 -5.28 17.58
N LEU A 326 14.30 -5.89 16.41
CA LEU A 326 13.11 -5.79 15.59
C LEU A 326 11.87 -6.51 16.17
N ARG A 327 11.99 -7.20 17.29
CA ARG A 327 10.84 -7.73 18.03
C ARG A 327 10.18 -6.67 18.91
N LYS A 328 10.95 -5.67 19.32
CA LYS A 328 10.48 -4.54 20.14
C LYS A 328 10.24 -3.27 19.34
N LEU A 329 10.97 -3.13 18.24
CA LEU A 329 10.97 -1.97 17.36
C LEU A 329 10.26 -2.34 16.02
N TYR A 330 8.99 -2.67 16.12
CA TYR A 330 8.15 -3.05 14.99
C TYR A 330 7.26 -1.90 14.48
#